data_b990bf543e7a9339f4e060898528d1cc
#
_entry.id   b990bf543e7a9339f4e060898528d1cc
#
_cell.length_a   1.000
_cell.length_b   1.000
_cell.length_c   1.000
_cell.angle_alpha   90.00
_cell.angle_beta   90.00
_cell.angle_gamma   90.00
#
_symmetry.space_group_name_H-M   'P 1'
#
loop_
_entity.id
_entity.type
_entity.pdbx_description
1 polymer ?
#
loop_
_entity_poly.entity_id
_entity_poly.type
_entity_poly.pdbx_seq_one_letter_code
_entity_poly.pdbx_strand_id
1 'polypeptide(L)'
;MVDYPDSCVIGRSTGEVDSNGVETFTELYNGVCLLEISGQTRYDGFQFEHEPILFIPVNNVIFEINDKVTVTTWNGRVTTYTVKNWEAIYDADFPELNDTCIWLKDGTN
;
A
#
# COMPACT_ATOMS: atom_id res chain seq x y z
N MET A 1 -20.07 6.01 0.53
CA MET A 1 -19.41 4.81 -0.04
C MET A 1 -18.02 5.19 -0.53
N VAL A 2 -17.02 4.50 -0.06
CA VAL A 2 -15.63 4.73 -0.51
C VAL A 2 -15.44 4.00 -1.83
N ASP A 3 -14.86 4.69 -2.79
CA ASP A 3 -14.55 4.12 -4.09
C ASP A 3 -13.10 3.63 -4.11
N TYR A 4 -12.88 2.42 -4.60
CA TYR A 4 -11.56 1.80 -4.69
C TYR A 4 -11.23 1.54 -6.18
N PRO A 5 -10.76 2.58 -6.89
CA PRO A 5 -10.53 2.47 -8.33
C PRO A 5 -9.26 1.72 -8.70
N ASP A 6 -8.39 1.49 -7.75
CA ASP A 6 -7.09 0.86 -7.98
C ASP A 6 -7.10 -0.59 -7.50
N SER A 7 -6.07 -1.33 -7.82
CA SER A 7 -5.86 -2.69 -7.31
C SER A 7 -4.44 -2.83 -6.80
N CYS A 8 -4.24 -3.73 -5.85
CA CYS A 8 -2.92 -3.96 -5.30
C CYS A 8 -2.71 -5.40 -4.86
N VAL A 9 -1.44 -5.76 -4.78
CA VAL A 9 -0.98 -7.01 -4.17
C VAL A 9 0.02 -6.64 -3.09
N ILE A 10 -0.20 -7.13 -1.88
CA ILE A 10 0.70 -6.89 -0.75
C ILE A 10 1.27 -8.23 -0.32
N GLY A 11 2.59 -8.33 -0.29
CA GLY A 11 3.28 -9.56 0.06
C GLY A 11 4.43 -9.34 1.00
N ARG A 12 4.78 -10.39 1.71
CA ARG A 12 5.91 -10.42 2.63
C ARG A 12 6.97 -11.35 2.11
N SER A 13 8.23 -10.89 2.12
CA SER A 13 9.36 -11.73 1.72
C SER A 13 9.44 -12.97 2.60
N THR A 14 9.64 -14.13 1.99
CA THR A 14 9.86 -15.38 2.72
C THR A 14 11.31 -15.51 3.19
N GLY A 15 12.20 -14.64 2.72
CA GLY A 15 13.63 -14.76 2.95
C GLY A 15 14.31 -15.76 2.04
N GLU A 16 13.58 -16.34 1.11
CA GLU A 16 14.09 -17.34 0.17
C GLU A 16 14.00 -16.86 -1.26
N VAL A 17 14.73 -17.53 -2.14
CA VAL A 17 14.67 -17.25 -3.59
C VAL A 17 14.24 -18.52 -4.31
N ASP A 18 13.65 -18.36 -5.49
CA ASP A 18 13.30 -19.50 -6.33
C ASP A 18 14.50 -20.01 -7.12
N SER A 19 14.25 -20.98 -7.99
CA SER A 19 15.32 -21.61 -8.80
C SER A 19 16.00 -20.64 -9.75
N ASN A 20 15.38 -19.50 -10.04
CA ASN A 20 15.92 -18.45 -10.90
C ASN A 20 16.60 -17.32 -10.11
N GLY A 21 16.68 -17.43 -8.78
CA GLY A 21 17.28 -16.42 -7.94
C GLY A 21 16.33 -15.25 -7.62
N VAL A 22 15.05 -15.40 -7.90
CA VAL A 22 14.05 -14.36 -7.64
C VAL A 22 13.46 -14.56 -6.25
N GLU A 23 13.39 -13.47 -5.49
CA GLU A 23 12.82 -13.48 -4.14
C GLU A 23 11.36 -13.91 -4.16
N THR A 24 11.00 -14.80 -3.24
CA THR A 24 9.62 -15.28 -3.11
C THR A 24 8.88 -14.52 -2.02
N PHE A 25 7.57 -14.41 -2.18
CA PHE A 25 6.71 -13.65 -1.27
C PHE A 25 5.49 -14.46 -0.86
N THR A 26 5.04 -14.26 0.37
CA THR A 26 3.74 -14.73 0.83
C THR A 26 2.73 -13.62 0.59
N GLU A 27 1.67 -13.91 -0.15
CA GLU A 27 0.63 -12.93 -0.44
C GLU A 27 -0.21 -12.70 0.81
N LEU A 28 -0.33 -11.44 1.22
CA LEU A 28 -1.11 -11.01 2.37
C LEU A 28 -2.47 -10.46 1.96
N TYR A 29 -2.49 -9.71 0.86
CA TYR A 29 -3.71 -9.11 0.34
C TYR A 29 -3.59 -8.99 -1.19
N ASN A 30 -4.69 -9.24 -1.86
CA ASN A 30 -4.81 -9.06 -3.30
C ASN A 30 -6.24 -8.61 -3.59
N GLY A 31 -6.40 -7.38 -4.01
CA GLY A 31 -7.74 -6.86 -4.27
C GLY A 31 -7.75 -5.38 -4.56
N VAL A 32 -8.92 -4.79 -4.39
CA VAL A 32 -9.13 -3.37 -4.66
C VAL A 32 -8.50 -2.48 -3.60
N CYS A 33 -8.14 -1.28 -4.00
CA CYS A 33 -7.55 -0.29 -3.11
C CYS A 33 -7.77 1.12 -3.64
N LEU A 34 -7.43 2.10 -2.81
CA LEU A 34 -7.35 3.50 -3.20
C LEU A 34 -5.97 4.01 -2.86
N LEU A 35 -5.23 4.44 -3.87
CA LEU A 35 -3.92 5.05 -3.68
C LEU A 35 -4.06 6.56 -3.73
N GLU A 36 -3.69 7.23 -2.66
CA GLU A 36 -3.62 8.68 -2.60
C GLU A 36 -2.17 9.13 -2.51
N ILE A 37 -1.79 10.07 -3.36
CA ILE A 37 -0.46 10.67 -3.32
C ILE A 37 -0.66 12.14 -2.96
N SER A 38 -0.32 12.48 -1.71
CA SER A 38 -0.34 13.87 -1.28
C SER A 38 1.04 14.46 -1.49
N GLY A 39 1.13 15.40 -2.42
CA GLY A 39 2.36 16.16 -2.64
C GLY A 39 2.17 17.56 -2.09
N GLN A 40 3.01 17.99 -1.17
CA GLN A 40 3.07 19.39 -0.80
C GLN A 40 4.23 20.05 -1.54
N THR A 41 3.88 21.01 -2.40
CA THR A 41 4.88 21.88 -3.01
C THR A 41 5.27 22.94 -2.01
N ARG A 42 6.52 22.93 -1.56
CA ARG A 42 7.05 24.02 -0.75
C ARG A 42 7.59 25.10 -1.69
N TYR A 43 7.12 26.30 -1.51
CA TYR A 43 7.52 27.47 -2.32
C TYR A 43 8.90 27.99 -2.03
N ASP A 44 9.57 27.47 -1.02
CA ASP A 44 10.90 27.91 -0.60
C ASP A 44 12.04 27.18 -1.33
N GLY A 45 11.72 26.44 -2.37
CA GLY A 45 12.70 25.75 -3.19
C GLY A 45 13.12 24.39 -2.64
N PHE A 46 12.47 23.89 -1.59
CA PHE A 46 12.75 22.59 -1.04
C PHE A 46 11.88 21.50 -1.65
N GLN A 47 12.31 20.28 -1.42
CA GLN A 47 11.83 19.08 -2.06
C GLN A 47 10.35 18.79 -1.86
N PHE A 48 9.75 18.21 -2.91
CA PHE A 48 8.49 17.49 -2.79
C PHE A 48 8.67 16.28 -1.88
N GLU A 49 7.93 16.23 -0.79
CA GLU A 49 7.73 14.99 -0.08
C GLU A 49 6.41 14.38 -0.58
N HIS A 50 6.52 13.29 -1.31
CA HIS A 50 5.38 12.47 -1.66
C HIS A 50 5.18 11.44 -0.57
N GLU A 51 4.07 11.54 0.15
CA GLU A 51 3.68 10.51 1.11
C GLU A 51 2.49 9.75 0.52
N PRO A 52 2.76 8.66 -0.21
CA PRO A 52 1.67 7.84 -0.72
C PRO A 52 0.98 7.11 0.43
N ILE A 53 -0.34 7.12 0.39
CA ILE A 53 -1.18 6.45 1.37
C ILE A 53 -2.11 5.51 0.62
N LEU A 54 -2.19 4.28 1.09
CA LEU A 54 -3.03 3.26 0.50
C LEU A 54 -4.17 2.91 1.46
N PHE A 55 -5.38 2.86 0.92
CA PHE A 55 -6.55 2.39 1.66
C PHE A 55 -7.04 1.08 1.06
N ILE A 56 -7.28 0.07 1.90
CA ILE A 56 -7.87 -1.20 1.49
C ILE A 56 -9.13 -1.47 2.32
N PRO A 57 -10.15 -2.12 1.73
CA PRO A 57 -11.45 -2.27 2.39
C PRO A 57 -11.53 -3.47 3.35
N VAL A 58 -10.42 -3.80 3.99
CA VAL A 58 -10.35 -4.85 5.00
C VAL A 58 -9.52 -4.37 6.18
N ASN A 59 -9.78 -4.91 7.36
CA ASN A 59 -9.04 -4.56 8.56
C ASN A 59 -8.60 -5.78 9.38
N ASN A 60 -8.58 -6.95 8.75
CA ASN A 60 -8.22 -8.21 9.40
C ASN A 60 -6.86 -8.75 8.98
N VAL A 61 -6.06 -7.96 8.31
CA VAL A 61 -4.71 -8.35 7.88
C VAL A 61 -3.69 -7.59 8.70
N ILE A 62 -2.68 -8.29 9.19
CA ILE A 62 -1.58 -7.69 9.94
C ILE A 62 -0.39 -7.53 9.01
N PHE A 63 0.01 -6.27 8.81
CA PHE A 63 1.16 -5.94 7.98
C PHE A 63 2.40 -5.72 8.82
N GLU A 64 3.56 -5.72 8.18
CA GLU A 64 4.83 -5.39 8.81
C GLU A 64 5.54 -4.32 8.00
N ILE A 65 6.41 -3.56 8.65
CA ILE A 65 7.27 -2.58 7.97
C ILE A 65 8.11 -3.33 6.94
N ASN A 66 8.21 -2.76 5.75
CA ASN A 66 8.90 -3.31 4.57
C ASN A 66 8.15 -4.41 3.81
N ASP A 67 6.91 -4.72 4.16
CA ASP A 67 6.08 -5.53 3.28
C ASP A 67 5.99 -4.85 1.92
N LYS A 68 6.00 -5.63 0.85
CA LYS A 68 6.04 -5.11 -0.51
C LYS A 68 4.63 -4.90 -1.04
N VAL A 69 4.38 -3.73 -1.59
CA VAL A 69 3.09 -3.36 -2.17
C VAL A 69 3.26 -3.03 -3.64
N THR A 70 2.53 -3.73 -4.49
CA THR A 70 2.47 -3.44 -5.92
C THR A 70 1.08 -2.92 -6.24
N VAL A 71 0.99 -1.67 -6.67
CA VAL A 71 -0.28 -1.01 -6.96
C VAL A 71 -0.42 -0.83 -8.46
N THR A 72 -1.58 -1.22 -8.98
CA THR A 72 -1.98 -0.94 -10.36
C THR A 72 -3.12 0.06 -10.29
N THR A 73 -2.87 1.27 -10.77
CA THR A 73 -3.87 2.31 -10.76
C THR A 73 -4.92 2.09 -11.87
N TRP A 74 -6.05 2.76 -11.76
CA TRP A 74 -7.17 2.63 -12.71
C TRP A 74 -6.76 2.86 -14.17
N ASN A 75 -5.69 3.64 -14.38
CA ASN A 75 -5.18 3.92 -15.74
C ASN A 75 -4.08 2.96 -16.18
N GLY A 76 -3.86 1.86 -15.43
CA GLY A 76 -2.91 0.82 -15.81
C GLY A 76 -1.47 1.06 -15.37
N ARG A 77 -1.20 2.12 -14.62
CA ARG A 77 0.15 2.40 -14.14
C ARG A 77 0.48 1.50 -12.95
N VAL A 78 1.60 0.82 -13.00
CA VAL A 78 2.09 -0.07 -11.95
C VAL A 78 3.22 0.59 -11.18
N THR A 79 3.10 0.63 -9.87
CA THR A 79 4.14 1.20 -8.99
C THR A 79 4.34 0.29 -7.80
N THR A 80 5.59 0.16 -7.38
CA THR A 80 5.96 -0.68 -6.23
C THR A 80 6.38 0.20 -5.06
N TYR A 81 5.85 -0.13 -3.90
CA TYR A 81 6.13 0.55 -2.62
C TYR A 81 6.46 -0.48 -1.55
N THR A 82 6.91 0.00 -0.40
CA THR A 82 7.02 -0.80 0.81
C THR A 82 6.23 -0.15 1.93
N VAL A 83 5.75 -0.96 2.87
CA VAL A 83 4.98 -0.48 4.02
C VAL A 83 5.90 0.28 4.98
N LYS A 84 5.55 1.51 5.26
CA LYS A 84 6.24 2.35 6.24
C LYS A 84 5.56 2.26 7.61
N ASN A 85 4.24 2.26 7.59
CA ASN A 85 3.40 2.13 8.78
C ASN A 85 1.98 1.76 8.34
N TRP A 86 1.15 1.32 9.25
CA TRP A 86 -0.24 1.02 8.93
C TRP A 86 -1.12 1.10 10.17
N GLU A 87 -2.41 1.31 9.94
CA GLU A 87 -3.39 1.37 11.00
C GLU A 87 -4.72 0.78 10.50
N ALA A 88 -5.26 -0.15 11.26
CA ALA A 88 -6.60 -0.66 10.98
C ALA A 88 -7.63 0.33 11.51
N ILE A 89 -8.54 0.74 10.65
CA ILE A 89 -9.60 1.66 10.99
C ILE A 89 -10.85 0.83 11.31
N TYR A 90 -11.34 0.97 12.52
CA TYR A 90 -12.51 0.26 12.96
C TYR A 90 -13.54 1.26 13.47
N ASP A 91 -14.73 1.21 12.90
CA ASP A 91 -15.86 2.01 13.35
C ASP A 91 -17.03 1.07 13.66
N ALA A 92 -17.37 0.98 14.94
CA ALA A 92 -18.46 0.10 15.39
C ALA A 92 -19.83 0.57 14.92
N ASP A 93 -19.99 1.88 14.70
CA ASP A 93 -21.26 2.48 14.25
C ASP A 93 -21.43 2.40 12.73
N PHE A 94 -20.33 2.31 12.00
CA PHE A 94 -20.33 2.27 10.54
C PHE A 94 -19.40 1.13 10.05
N PRO A 95 -19.87 -0.13 10.12
CA PRO A 95 -19.03 -1.27 9.73
C PRO A 95 -18.51 -1.22 8.31
N GLU A 96 -19.18 -0.50 7.41
CA GLU A 96 -18.75 -0.31 6.03
C GLU A 96 -17.51 0.57 5.88
N LEU A 97 -17.09 1.24 6.96
CA LEU A 97 -15.88 2.06 6.98
C LEU A 97 -14.68 1.34 7.61
N ASN A 98 -14.76 0.02 7.74
CA ASN A 98 -13.68 -0.78 8.31
C ASN A 98 -12.58 -1.00 7.27
N ASP A 99 -11.65 -0.07 7.21
CA ASP A 99 -10.54 -0.06 6.26
C ASP A 99 -9.21 -0.22 6.98
N THR A 100 -8.15 -0.46 6.21
CA THR A 100 -6.77 -0.31 6.69
C THR A 100 -6.13 0.83 5.92
N CYS A 101 -5.51 1.74 6.64
CA CYS A 101 -4.73 2.83 6.09
C CYS A 101 -3.25 2.43 6.16
N ILE A 102 -2.56 2.46 5.03
CA ILE A 102 -1.17 2.02 4.93
C ILE A 102 -0.35 3.18 4.40
N TRP A 103 0.60 3.65 5.21
CA TRP A 103 1.57 4.65 4.77
C TRP A 103 2.70 3.92 4.05
N LEU A 104 3.02 4.41 2.87
CA LEU A 104 3.97 3.77 1.97
C LEU A 104 5.24 4.61 1.84
N LYS A 105 6.32 3.93 1.54
CA LYS A 105 7.55 4.57 1.09
C LYS A 105 7.94 4.01 -0.26
N ASP A 106 8.78 4.74 -1.00
CA ASP A 106 9.26 4.29 -2.30
C ASP A 106 9.90 2.91 -2.15
N GLY A 107 9.48 1.97 -2.99
CA GLY A 107 9.99 0.61 -2.99
C GLY A 107 11.28 0.42 -3.76
N THR A 108 11.82 1.49 -4.34
CA THR A 108 13.12 1.41 -5.01
C THR A 108 14.22 1.43 -3.98
N ASN A 109 15.04 0.46 -4.05
CA ASN A 109 16.23 0.36 -3.21
C ASN A 109 17.38 1.14 -3.77
#